data_107ee371c0ab76d4df731f832412f064
#
_entry.id   107ee371c0ab76d4df731f832412f064
#
_cell.length_a   1.000
_cell.length_b   1.000
_cell.length_c   1.000
_cell.angle_alpha   90.00
_cell.angle_beta   90.00
_cell.angle_gamma   90.00
#
_symmetry.space_group_name_H-M   'P 1'
#
loop_
_entity.id
_entity.type
_entity.pdbx_description
1 polymer ?
#
loop_
_entity_poly.entity_id
_entity_poly.type
_entity_poly.pdbx_seq_one_letter_code
_entity_poly.pdbx_strand_id
1 'polypeptide(L)'
;MRKGCQYVLTGILMVFVLFFVTSCYHRHITKGQHAALVEYSNRQRDSISFSSTHHYTYRYNFEVAADSLMLIKQQPEEFVNHLPIDSFAVMKHCLLVVSDIRIIPQDRVDSVWIQLATEDNVFGWIHESNMLSKVVPDDPISQFIMVFSNTHLLIFLIVFVLIGVSYLVKKIFTRNAPIVHFNDIDSPYPTALVLMVSLSAAFYATIQTYMPEVWRHFYFHPTLNPFAVPKVLGFFLASVWAILILAIACVDEVKNRLTLGEGILYLGGLMGMCALDYIIFSISTLYTVGYIILVAYFWYAIRAYLKRNS
;
A
#
# COMPACT_ATOMS: atom_id res chain seq x y z
N MET A 1 -14.49 -14.41 -36.57
CA MET A 1 -13.75 -13.55 -35.66
C MET A 1 -13.84 -13.96 -34.18
N ARG A 2 -14.91 -14.65 -33.70
CA ARG A 2 -15.10 -15.04 -32.29
C ARG A 2 -14.10 -16.05 -31.71
N LYS A 3 -13.68 -17.06 -32.46
CA LYS A 3 -12.75 -18.12 -31.95
C LYS A 3 -11.33 -17.57 -31.71
N GLY A 4 -10.87 -16.62 -32.53
CA GLY A 4 -9.53 -16.01 -32.35
C GLY A 4 -9.39 -15.19 -31.06
N CYS A 5 -10.43 -14.42 -30.69
CA CYS A 5 -10.42 -13.63 -29.45
C CYS A 5 -10.40 -14.52 -28.20
N GLN A 6 -11.05 -15.68 -28.25
CA GLN A 6 -11.10 -16.64 -27.16
C GLN A 6 -9.72 -17.31 -26.95
N TYR A 7 -8.98 -17.60 -28.01
CA TYR A 7 -7.60 -18.15 -27.91
C TYR A 7 -6.60 -17.11 -27.42
N VAL A 8 -6.74 -15.85 -27.83
CA VAL A 8 -5.90 -14.75 -27.34
C VAL A 8 -6.13 -14.53 -25.84
N LEU A 9 -7.38 -14.55 -25.39
CA LEU A 9 -7.74 -14.34 -24.00
C LEU A 9 -7.28 -15.50 -23.10
N THR A 10 -7.45 -16.76 -23.55
CA THR A 10 -6.91 -17.94 -22.85
C THR A 10 -5.38 -17.94 -22.86
N GLY A 11 -4.75 -17.48 -23.92
CA GLY A 11 -3.30 -17.29 -24.00
C GLY A 11 -2.79 -16.27 -22.99
N ILE A 12 -3.46 -15.12 -22.88
CA ILE A 12 -3.13 -14.07 -21.88
C ILE A 12 -3.31 -14.62 -20.47
N LEU A 13 -4.39 -15.35 -20.20
CA LEU A 13 -4.64 -15.97 -18.89
C LEU A 13 -3.57 -17.02 -18.55
N MET A 14 -3.16 -17.85 -19.52
CA MET A 14 -2.09 -18.83 -19.34
C MET A 14 -0.72 -18.18 -19.09
N VAL A 15 -0.40 -17.13 -19.83
CA VAL A 15 0.82 -16.34 -19.61
C VAL A 15 0.80 -15.69 -18.23
N PHE A 16 -0.35 -15.18 -17.80
CA PHE A 16 -0.53 -14.59 -16.46
C PHE A 16 -0.31 -15.63 -15.34
N VAL A 17 -0.89 -16.82 -15.48
CA VAL A 17 -0.68 -17.94 -14.54
C VAL A 17 0.77 -18.41 -14.52
N LEU A 18 1.43 -18.49 -15.67
CA LEU A 18 2.85 -18.86 -15.77
C LEU A 18 3.76 -17.83 -15.09
N PHE A 19 3.44 -16.54 -15.16
CA PHE A 19 4.18 -15.49 -14.42
C PHE A 19 4.08 -15.67 -12.91
N PHE A 20 2.94 -16.12 -12.37
CA PHE A 20 2.80 -16.40 -10.94
C PHE A 20 3.58 -17.63 -10.46
N VAL A 21 3.67 -18.67 -11.30
CA VAL A 21 4.36 -19.92 -10.94
C VAL A 21 5.89 -19.77 -11.02
N THR A 22 6.41 -18.87 -11.87
CA THR A 22 7.86 -18.67 -12.03
C THR A 22 8.45 -17.62 -11.08
N SER A 23 7.66 -17.05 -10.18
CA SER A 23 8.14 -16.06 -9.19
C SER A 23 8.85 -16.70 -7.98
N CYS A 24 9.61 -17.78 -8.20
CA CYS A 24 10.67 -18.15 -7.25
C CYS A 24 11.80 -17.13 -7.38
N TYR A 25 11.90 -16.24 -6.39
CA TYR A 25 12.97 -15.28 -6.25
C TYR A 25 14.31 -15.99 -6.06
N HIS A 26 14.96 -16.37 -7.17
CA HIS A 26 16.36 -16.73 -7.17
C HIS A 26 17.18 -15.45 -7.31
N ARG A 27 17.72 -14.97 -6.17
CA ARG A 27 18.71 -13.91 -6.16
C ARG A 27 19.97 -14.42 -6.85
N HIS A 28 20.06 -14.23 -8.17
CA HIS A 28 21.32 -14.37 -8.86
C HIS A 28 22.28 -13.30 -8.35
N ILE A 29 23.15 -13.70 -7.43
CA ILE A 29 24.36 -12.94 -7.14
C ILE A 29 25.22 -13.09 -8.39
N THR A 30 25.21 -12.05 -9.22
CA THR A 30 26.11 -11.93 -10.37
C THR A 30 27.52 -11.78 -9.78
N LYS A 31 28.26 -12.90 -9.71
CA LYS A 31 29.72 -12.88 -9.57
C LYS A 31 30.25 -12.28 -10.85
N GLY A 32 30.80 -11.07 -10.77
CA GLY A 32 31.59 -10.52 -11.86
C GLY A 32 31.32 -9.08 -12.22
N GLN A 33 31.44 -8.19 -11.27
CA GLN A 33 31.99 -6.87 -11.50
C GLN A 33 33.00 -6.66 -10.37
N HIS A 34 34.26 -6.47 -10.73
CA HIS A 34 35.27 -5.89 -9.85
C HIS A 34 34.76 -4.51 -9.46
N ALA A 35 33.93 -4.46 -8.43
CA ALA A 35 33.67 -3.22 -7.73
C ALA A 35 35.03 -2.78 -7.22
N ALA A 36 35.53 -1.68 -7.71
CA ALA A 36 36.61 -0.97 -7.09
C ALA A 36 36.30 -0.98 -5.59
N LEU A 37 37.21 -1.47 -4.78
CA LEU A 37 37.07 -1.49 -3.32
C LEU A 37 36.96 -0.03 -2.88
N VAL A 38 35.75 0.48 -2.83
CA VAL A 38 35.45 1.76 -2.22
C VAL A 38 35.65 1.50 -0.72
N GLU A 39 36.74 2.00 -0.18
CA GLU A 39 37.07 1.92 1.23
C GLU A 39 36.10 2.84 2.00
N TYR A 40 34.95 2.28 2.37
CA TYR A 40 33.99 3.01 3.21
C TYR A 40 34.58 3.24 4.60
N SER A 41 34.48 4.46 5.10
CA SER A 41 34.80 4.75 6.50
C SER A 41 33.88 3.92 7.42
N ASN A 42 34.33 3.62 8.64
CA ASN A 42 33.52 2.86 9.60
C ASN A 42 32.12 3.49 9.77
N ARG A 43 32.03 4.81 9.84
CA ARG A 43 30.76 5.56 9.90
C ARG A 43 29.83 5.31 8.70
N GLN A 44 30.39 5.17 7.51
CA GLN A 44 29.61 4.87 6.31
C GLN A 44 29.13 3.41 6.31
N ARG A 45 29.94 2.49 6.77
CA ARG A 45 29.56 1.06 6.91
C ARG A 45 28.44 0.90 7.93
N ASP A 46 28.55 1.57 9.08
CA ASP A 46 27.52 1.54 10.13
C ASP A 46 26.22 2.16 9.64
N SER A 47 26.28 3.27 8.91
CA SER A 47 25.09 3.90 8.29
C SER A 47 24.44 3.01 7.24
N ILE A 48 25.21 2.34 6.38
CA ILE A 48 24.69 1.41 5.36
C ILE A 48 24.06 0.19 6.04
N SER A 49 24.71 -0.36 7.07
CA SER A 49 24.17 -1.48 7.84
C SER A 49 22.86 -1.10 8.52
N PHE A 50 22.83 0.04 9.18
CA PHE A 50 21.63 0.56 9.83
C PHE A 50 20.48 0.78 8.82
N SER A 51 20.74 1.48 7.71
CA SER A 51 19.76 1.73 6.66
C SER A 51 19.19 0.45 6.06
N SER A 52 19.97 -0.62 5.98
CA SER A 52 19.48 -1.89 5.42
C SER A 52 18.47 -2.61 6.32
N THR A 53 18.50 -2.38 7.63
CA THR A 53 17.64 -3.02 8.63
C THR A 53 16.48 -2.11 9.07
N HIS A 54 16.71 -0.80 9.14
CA HIS A 54 15.76 0.18 9.68
C HIS A 54 15.07 0.99 8.57
N HIS A 55 15.56 0.92 7.31
CA HIS A 55 15.05 1.60 6.10
C HIS A 55 15.13 3.12 6.09
N TYR A 56 15.72 3.75 7.11
CA TYR A 56 16.06 5.17 7.14
C TYR A 56 17.48 5.34 7.68
N THR A 57 18.03 6.55 7.61
CA THR A 57 19.38 6.83 8.07
C THR A 57 19.55 8.31 8.42
N TYR A 58 20.78 8.74 8.69
CA TYR A 58 21.15 10.14 8.89
C TYR A 58 20.59 11.07 7.80
N ARG A 59 20.08 12.22 8.20
CA ARG A 59 19.41 13.23 7.37
C ARG A 59 18.05 12.82 6.80
N TYR A 60 17.47 11.77 7.32
CA TYR A 60 16.11 11.40 6.93
C TYR A 60 15.09 12.32 7.61
N ASN A 61 14.04 12.72 6.86
CA ASN A 61 13.03 13.63 7.34
C ASN A 61 11.78 12.89 7.80
N PHE A 62 11.25 13.32 8.94
CA PHE A 62 10.00 12.84 9.50
C PHE A 62 9.08 14.02 9.83
N GLU A 63 7.79 13.76 9.87
CA GLU A 63 6.77 14.67 10.40
C GLU A 63 6.16 14.02 11.66
N VAL A 64 5.88 14.83 12.69
CA VAL A 64 5.19 14.36 13.91
C VAL A 64 3.72 14.12 13.60
N ALA A 65 3.28 12.88 13.66
CA ALA A 65 1.91 12.46 13.41
C ALA A 65 1.04 12.42 14.68
N ALA A 66 1.66 12.14 15.84
CA ALA A 66 0.99 12.18 17.16
C ALA A 66 0.79 13.62 17.63
N ASP A 67 -0.08 13.82 18.63
CA ASP A 67 -0.34 15.16 19.18
C ASP A 67 0.91 15.80 19.77
N SER A 68 1.82 14.98 20.35
CA SER A 68 3.14 15.43 20.82
C SER A 68 4.17 14.30 20.82
N LEU A 69 5.43 14.68 20.64
CA LEU A 69 6.60 13.83 20.75
C LEU A 69 7.53 14.40 21.83
N MET A 70 7.82 13.61 22.86
CA MET A 70 8.74 14.03 23.93
C MET A 70 10.17 13.68 23.54
N LEU A 71 11.05 14.68 23.55
CA LEU A 71 12.48 14.54 23.29
C LEU A 71 13.28 14.87 24.54
N ILE A 72 14.37 14.15 24.78
CA ILE A 72 15.31 14.32 25.89
C ILE A 72 16.48 15.19 25.43
N LYS A 73 16.85 16.21 26.22
CA LYS A 73 17.95 17.11 25.84
C LYS A 73 19.33 16.50 26.10
N GLN A 74 19.43 15.69 27.16
CA GLN A 74 20.68 15.06 27.58
C GLN A 74 21.07 13.92 26.64
N GLN A 75 22.33 13.52 26.76
CA GLN A 75 22.85 12.37 26.02
C GLN A 75 22.19 11.06 26.50
N PRO A 76 22.01 10.08 25.61
CA PRO A 76 21.39 8.80 25.99
C PRO A 76 22.11 8.08 27.12
N GLU A 77 23.45 8.22 27.21
CA GLU A 77 24.25 7.64 28.27
C GLU A 77 23.90 8.21 29.66
N GLU A 78 23.50 9.47 29.75
CA GLU A 78 23.05 10.09 30.98
C GLU A 78 21.71 9.51 31.44
N PHE A 79 20.80 9.26 30.49
CA PHE A 79 19.53 8.60 30.75
C PHE A 79 19.73 7.18 31.31
N VAL A 80 20.57 6.37 30.64
CA VAL A 80 20.87 4.99 31.08
C VAL A 80 21.53 4.94 32.46
N ASN A 81 22.31 5.97 32.82
CA ASN A 81 22.93 6.10 34.12
C ASN A 81 22.04 6.76 35.19
N HIS A 82 20.74 6.94 34.91
CA HIS A 82 19.76 7.54 35.82
C HIS A 82 20.10 8.95 36.32
N LEU A 83 20.81 9.73 35.51
CA LEU A 83 21.08 11.13 35.81
C LEU A 83 19.80 11.99 35.59
N PRO A 84 19.70 13.18 36.22
CA PRO A 84 18.58 14.06 35.98
C PRO A 84 18.45 14.42 34.50
N ILE A 85 17.27 14.23 33.95
CA ILE A 85 16.96 14.50 32.55
C ILE A 85 15.98 15.65 32.39
N ASP A 86 16.17 16.49 31.38
CA ASP A 86 15.25 17.51 30.95
C ASP A 86 14.66 17.07 29.59
N SER A 87 13.38 17.35 29.39
CA SER A 87 12.67 16.98 28.20
C SER A 87 11.81 18.12 27.68
N PHE A 88 11.54 18.12 26.38
CA PHE A 88 10.62 19.06 25.75
C PHE A 88 9.70 18.33 24.78
N ALA A 89 8.52 18.91 24.56
CA ALA A 89 7.53 18.37 23.66
C ALA A 89 7.64 19.04 22.29
N VAL A 90 7.61 18.24 21.24
CA VAL A 90 7.46 18.69 19.86
C VAL A 90 6.02 18.41 19.43
N MET A 91 5.35 19.40 18.87
CA MET A 91 3.94 19.32 18.52
C MET A 91 3.72 18.62 17.16
N LYS A 92 2.48 18.21 16.93
CA LYS A 92 2.02 17.64 15.69
C LYS A 92 2.34 18.52 14.49
N HIS A 93 2.63 17.88 13.35
CA HIS A 93 3.03 18.51 12.07
C HIS A 93 4.38 19.25 12.10
N CYS A 94 5.16 19.16 13.18
CA CYS A 94 6.54 19.65 13.17
C CYS A 94 7.42 18.72 12.35
N LEU A 95 8.26 19.30 11.48
CA LEU A 95 9.25 18.56 10.73
C LEU A 95 10.48 18.26 11.58
N LEU A 96 10.98 17.07 11.45
CA LEU A 96 12.12 16.53 12.19
C LEU A 96 13.14 15.94 11.25
N VAL A 97 14.41 16.14 11.55
CA VAL A 97 15.52 15.55 10.77
C VAL A 97 16.35 14.67 11.70
N VAL A 98 16.68 13.48 11.25
CA VAL A 98 17.61 12.59 11.94
C VAL A 98 19.00 13.20 11.91
N SER A 99 19.50 13.66 13.04
CA SER A 99 20.80 14.34 13.16
C SER A 99 21.93 13.41 13.65
N ASP A 100 21.61 12.40 14.46
CA ASP A 100 22.56 11.36 14.89
C ASP A 100 21.81 10.07 15.26
N ILE A 101 22.54 8.94 15.24
CA ILE A 101 22.03 7.62 15.61
C ILE A 101 23.07 6.97 16.50
N ARG A 102 22.64 6.50 17.67
CA ARG A 102 23.51 5.79 18.62
C ARG A 102 22.91 4.45 19.01
N ILE A 103 23.77 3.47 19.11
CA ILE A 103 23.42 2.13 19.59
C ILE A 103 24.03 1.95 20.96
N ILE A 104 23.21 1.81 21.99
CA ILE A 104 23.62 1.61 23.39
C ILE A 104 23.15 0.23 23.85
N PRO A 105 23.97 -0.80 23.73
CA PRO A 105 23.59 -2.18 24.09
C PRO A 105 23.22 -2.39 25.55
N GLN A 106 23.62 -1.45 26.43
CA GLN A 106 23.33 -1.51 27.86
C GLN A 106 21.88 -1.11 28.18
N ASP A 107 21.22 -0.38 27.28
CA ASP A 107 19.82 -0.02 27.45
C ASP A 107 18.92 -1.25 27.21
N ARG A 108 18.15 -1.62 28.23
CA ARG A 108 17.27 -2.79 28.19
C ARG A 108 15.90 -2.50 27.53
N VAL A 109 15.55 -1.22 27.37
CA VAL A 109 14.26 -0.81 26.80
C VAL A 109 14.35 -0.81 25.28
N ASP A 110 15.34 -0.08 24.76
CA ASP A 110 15.63 0.00 23.34
C ASP A 110 17.08 0.44 23.16
N SER A 111 17.86 -0.37 22.46
CA SER A 111 19.28 -0.10 22.24
C SER A 111 19.53 1.02 21.23
N VAL A 112 18.53 1.40 20.43
CA VAL A 112 18.68 2.39 19.37
C VAL A 112 18.13 3.74 19.81
N TRP A 113 19.01 4.71 19.85
CA TRP A 113 18.70 6.10 20.18
C TRP A 113 18.86 7.00 18.97
N ILE A 114 17.86 7.80 18.68
CA ILE A 114 17.82 8.73 17.55
C ILE A 114 17.86 10.15 18.07
N GLN A 115 18.82 10.92 17.58
CA GLN A 115 18.82 12.36 17.77
C GLN A 115 18.01 13.02 16.66
N LEU A 116 17.03 13.80 17.03
CA LEU A 116 16.20 14.56 16.13
C LEU A 116 16.48 16.07 16.28
N ALA A 117 16.57 16.73 15.14
CA ALA A 117 16.62 18.19 15.07
C ALA A 117 15.26 18.72 14.62
N THR A 118 14.72 19.71 15.31
CA THR A 118 13.52 20.45 14.91
C THR A 118 13.87 21.59 13.95
N GLU A 119 12.85 22.19 13.32
CA GLU A 119 12.99 23.37 12.46
C GLU A 119 13.66 24.55 13.20
N ASP A 120 13.45 24.67 14.50
CA ASP A 120 14.05 25.70 15.35
C ASP A 120 15.51 25.39 15.75
N ASN A 121 16.13 24.38 15.16
CA ASN A 121 17.47 23.90 15.52
C ASN A 121 17.60 23.44 16.98
N VAL A 122 16.52 22.97 17.58
CA VAL A 122 16.55 22.32 18.89
C VAL A 122 16.76 20.83 18.69
N PHE A 123 17.72 20.27 19.43
CA PHE A 123 18.08 18.86 19.32
C PHE A 123 17.59 18.10 20.55
N GLY A 124 17.12 16.89 20.33
CA GLY A 124 16.72 15.99 21.41
C GLY A 124 16.83 14.53 21.02
N TRP A 125 16.94 13.67 22.02
CA TRP A 125 17.09 12.23 21.87
C TRP A 125 15.81 11.49 22.20
N ILE A 126 15.59 10.37 21.52
CA ILE A 126 14.44 9.50 21.74
C ILE A 126 14.82 8.06 21.34
N HIS A 127 14.20 7.08 22.00
CA HIS A 127 14.26 5.69 21.54
C HIS A 127 13.58 5.50 20.19
N GLU A 128 14.15 4.69 19.32
CA GLU A 128 13.60 4.42 17.99
C GLU A 128 12.15 3.91 18.04
N SER A 129 11.87 2.96 18.92
CA SER A 129 10.53 2.38 19.07
C SER A 129 9.46 3.41 19.42
N ASN A 130 9.80 4.36 20.30
CA ASN A 130 8.93 5.47 20.69
C ASN A 130 8.77 6.51 19.57
N MET A 131 9.84 6.75 18.81
CA MET A 131 9.82 7.65 17.66
C MET A 131 8.93 7.12 16.55
N LEU A 132 9.21 5.91 16.07
CA LEU A 132 8.51 5.32 14.91
C LEU A 132 7.00 5.15 15.11
N SER A 133 6.54 5.03 16.36
CA SER A 133 5.11 4.99 16.67
C SER A 133 4.40 6.34 16.56
N LYS A 134 5.13 7.46 16.50
CA LYS A 134 4.61 8.82 16.60
C LYS A 134 4.96 9.72 15.42
N VAL A 135 5.81 9.25 14.51
CA VAL A 135 6.23 10.01 13.33
C VAL A 135 5.88 9.28 12.04
N VAL A 136 5.83 10.02 10.96
CA VAL A 136 5.65 9.51 9.60
C VAL A 136 6.76 10.07 8.71
N PRO A 137 7.26 9.36 7.70
CA PRO A 137 8.15 9.95 6.71
C PRO A 137 7.56 11.22 6.10
N ASP A 138 8.39 12.23 5.91
CA ASP A 138 8.00 13.49 5.25
C ASP A 138 7.90 13.27 3.73
N ASP A 139 6.88 12.50 3.34
CA ASP A 139 6.55 12.19 1.96
C ASP A 139 5.02 12.01 1.82
N PRO A 140 4.38 12.62 0.83
CA PRO A 140 2.92 12.56 0.64
C PRO A 140 2.38 11.13 0.48
N ILE A 141 3.15 10.22 -0.11
CA ILE A 141 2.72 8.82 -0.30
C ILE A 141 2.75 8.08 1.05
N SER A 142 3.80 8.28 1.85
CA SER A 142 3.93 7.68 3.18
C SER A 142 2.85 8.19 4.13
N GLN A 143 2.56 9.49 4.09
CA GLN A 143 1.45 10.12 4.84
C GLN A 143 0.10 9.55 4.40
N PHE A 144 -0.13 9.41 3.09
CA PHE A 144 -1.33 8.78 2.56
C PHE A 144 -1.47 7.32 3.04
N ILE A 145 -0.39 6.53 2.96
CA ILE A 145 -0.38 5.14 3.45
C ILE A 145 -0.73 5.10 4.94
N MET A 146 -0.18 6.00 5.75
CA MET A 146 -0.47 6.08 7.19
C MET A 146 -1.95 6.40 7.43
N VAL A 147 -2.51 7.41 6.77
CA VAL A 147 -3.93 7.78 6.90
C VAL A 147 -4.82 6.60 6.49
N PHE A 148 -4.47 5.90 5.40
CA PHE A 148 -5.21 4.74 4.92
C PHE A 148 -5.00 3.47 5.77
N SER A 149 -3.91 3.36 6.51
CA SER A 149 -3.67 2.27 7.46
C SER A 149 -4.42 2.43 8.79
N ASN A 150 -4.94 3.62 9.06
CA ASN A 150 -5.61 3.94 10.32
C ASN A 150 -7.06 3.42 10.37
N THR A 151 -7.59 3.30 11.60
CA THR A 151 -8.95 2.88 11.93
C THR A 151 -10.03 3.66 11.16
N HIS A 152 -9.76 4.90 10.78
CA HIS A 152 -10.66 5.75 10.00
C HIS A 152 -10.96 5.19 8.61
N LEU A 153 -9.98 4.56 7.94
CA LEU A 153 -10.22 3.89 6.66
C LEU A 153 -11.16 2.71 6.83
N LEU A 154 -10.98 1.91 7.88
CA LEU A 154 -11.84 0.77 8.15
C LEU A 154 -13.29 1.20 8.36
N ILE A 155 -13.52 2.31 9.08
CA ILE A 155 -14.85 2.91 9.26
C ILE A 155 -15.40 3.38 7.92
N PHE A 156 -14.60 4.10 7.13
CA PHE A 156 -14.97 4.57 5.80
C PHE A 156 -15.36 3.39 4.87
N LEU A 157 -14.54 2.34 4.85
CA LEU A 157 -14.78 1.13 4.08
C LEU A 157 -16.09 0.44 4.52
N ILE A 158 -16.35 0.30 5.83
CA ILE A 158 -17.59 -0.26 6.37
C ILE A 158 -18.80 0.55 5.91
N VAL A 159 -18.73 1.88 5.95
CA VAL A 159 -19.83 2.75 5.49
C VAL A 159 -20.13 2.51 4.01
N PHE A 160 -19.10 2.44 3.14
CA PHE A 160 -19.30 2.16 1.73
C PHE A 160 -19.85 0.75 1.46
N VAL A 161 -19.37 -0.24 2.22
CA VAL A 161 -19.93 -1.61 2.15
C VAL A 161 -21.42 -1.60 2.52
N LEU A 162 -21.81 -0.89 3.60
CA LEU A 162 -23.22 -0.78 4.00
C LEU A 162 -24.07 -0.08 2.94
N ILE A 163 -23.54 0.96 2.30
CA ILE A 163 -24.23 1.64 1.17
C ILE A 163 -24.40 0.66 0.01
N GLY A 164 -23.34 -0.06 -0.38
CA GLY A 164 -23.37 -1.05 -1.46
C GLY A 164 -24.35 -2.18 -1.18
N VAL A 165 -24.32 -2.74 0.02
CA VAL A 165 -25.25 -3.81 0.47
C VAL A 165 -26.69 -3.28 0.48
N SER A 166 -26.93 -2.07 1.01
CA SER A 166 -28.26 -1.46 1.02
C SER A 166 -28.82 -1.25 -0.38
N TYR A 167 -27.95 -0.83 -1.31
CA TYR A 167 -28.32 -0.69 -2.72
C TYR A 167 -28.65 -2.04 -3.36
N LEU A 168 -27.83 -3.08 -3.13
CA LEU A 168 -28.08 -4.42 -3.63
C LEU A 168 -29.38 -5.00 -3.08
N VAL A 169 -29.60 -4.88 -1.77
CA VAL A 169 -30.83 -5.33 -1.09
C VAL A 169 -32.06 -4.64 -1.68
N LYS A 170 -32.03 -3.30 -1.81
CA LYS A 170 -33.11 -2.54 -2.43
C LYS A 170 -33.38 -3.04 -3.85
N LYS A 171 -32.34 -3.27 -4.65
CA LYS A 171 -32.48 -3.70 -6.05
C LYS A 171 -33.03 -5.12 -6.17
N ILE A 172 -32.62 -6.06 -5.29
CA ILE A 172 -33.13 -7.43 -5.22
C ILE A 172 -34.62 -7.44 -4.85
N PHE A 173 -35.03 -6.64 -3.86
CA PHE A 173 -36.41 -6.60 -3.41
C PHE A 173 -37.37 -5.84 -4.36
N THR A 174 -36.85 -4.93 -5.21
CA THR A 174 -37.70 -4.08 -6.01
C THR A 174 -38.01 -4.63 -7.41
N ARG A 175 -37.17 -5.48 -8.00
CA ARG A 175 -37.43 -6.28 -9.23
C ARG A 175 -36.22 -7.16 -9.57
N ASN A 176 -36.47 -8.33 -10.21
CA ASN A 176 -35.55 -9.29 -10.83
C ASN A 176 -34.38 -8.67 -11.59
N ALA A 177 -33.55 -7.91 -10.92
CA ALA A 177 -32.45 -7.21 -11.54
C ALA A 177 -31.12 -7.95 -11.35
N PRO A 178 -30.35 -8.17 -12.42
CA PRO A 178 -29.03 -8.73 -12.35
C PRO A 178 -28.06 -7.84 -11.55
N ILE A 179 -26.97 -8.43 -11.08
CA ILE A 179 -25.94 -7.73 -10.29
C ILE A 179 -25.42 -6.51 -11.06
N VAL A 180 -25.50 -5.34 -10.44
CA VAL A 180 -25.41 -3.99 -11.00
C VAL A 180 -24.20 -3.74 -11.91
N HIS A 181 -23.01 -4.19 -11.53
CA HIS A 181 -21.79 -3.86 -12.26
C HIS A 181 -21.63 -4.56 -13.60
N PHE A 182 -22.44 -5.58 -13.87
CA PHE A 182 -22.35 -6.32 -15.13
C PHE A 182 -23.38 -5.93 -16.18
N ASN A 183 -24.49 -5.27 -15.81
CA ASN A 183 -25.64 -5.15 -16.70
C ASN A 183 -26.28 -3.76 -16.83
N ASP A 184 -25.96 -2.80 -15.99
CA ASP A 184 -26.69 -1.52 -15.98
C ASP A 184 -26.16 -0.51 -17.02
N ILE A 185 -24.88 -0.59 -17.35
CA ILE A 185 -24.25 0.22 -18.38
C ILE A 185 -23.56 -0.69 -19.38
N ASP A 186 -23.80 -0.47 -20.67
CA ASP A 186 -23.15 -1.22 -21.75
C ASP A 186 -21.70 -0.75 -21.95
N SER A 187 -20.86 -0.99 -20.94
CA SER A 187 -19.48 -0.57 -20.87
C SER A 187 -18.60 -1.63 -20.18
N PRO A 188 -17.38 -1.86 -20.64
CA PRO A 188 -16.44 -2.77 -19.98
C PRO A 188 -15.79 -2.17 -18.72
N TYR A 189 -15.79 -0.83 -18.58
CA TYR A 189 -15.02 -0.14 -17.56
C TYR A 189 -15.40 -0.49 -16.12
N PRO A 190 -16.71 -0.55 -15.74
CA PRO A 190 -17.08 -0.92 -14.38
C PRO A 190 -16.62 -2.32 -13.99
N THR A 191 -16.79 -3.29 -14.89
CA THR A 191 -16.32 -4.67 -14.66
C THR A 191 -14.79 -4.73 -14.57
N ALA A 192 -14.10 -4.03 -15.48
CA ALA A 192 -12.63 -3.97 -15.45
C ALA A 192 -12.11 -3.31 -14.17
N LEU A 193 -12.78 -2.25 -13.67
CA LEU A 193 -12.42 -1.60 -12.42
C LEU A 193 -12.53 -2.55 -11.23
N VAL A 194 -13.63 -3.26 -11.09
CA VAL A 194 -13.87 -4.22 -10.01
C VAL A 194 -12.82 -5.35 -10.05
N LEU A 195 -12.51 -5.88 -11.23
CA LEU A 195 -11.46 -6.90 -11.42
C LEU A 195 -10.07 -6.38 -11.05
N MET A 196 -9.74 -5.14 -11.42
CA MET A 196 -8.45 -4.54 -11.07
C MET A 196 -8.32 -4.28 -9.56
N VAL A 197 -9.40 -3.89 -8.89
CA VAL A 197 -9.43 -3.75 -7.43
C VAL A 197 -9.18 -5.10 -6.75
N SER A 198 -9.86 -6.15 -7.20
CA SER A 198 -9.66 -7.51 -6.68
C SER A 198 -8.21 -8.00 -6.86
N LEU A 199 -7.63 -7.73 -8.03
CA LEU A 199 -6.24 -8.07 -8.34
C LEU A 199 -5.26 -7.28 -7.46
N SER A 200 -5.48 -5.97 -7.31
CA SER A 200 -4.67 -5.10 -6.46
C SER A 200 -4.72 -5.53 -4.99
N ALA A 201 -5.90 -5.90 -4.49
CA ALA A 201 -6.06 -6.43 -3.13
C ALA A 201 -5.27 -7.73 -2.91
N ALA A 202 -5.29 -8.63 -3.89
CA ALA A 202 -4.51 -9.86 -3.84
C ALA A 202 -2.99 -9.60 -3.88
N PHE A 203 -2.51 -8.66 -4.70
CA PHE A 203 -1.10 -8.25 -4.69
C PHE A 203 -0.69 -7.64 -3.36
N TYR A 204 -1.51 -6.74 -2.81
CA TYR A 204 -1.24 -6.13 -1.50
C TYR A 204 -1.11 -7.20 -0.41
N ALA A 205 -2.07 -8.12 -0.31
CA ALA A 205 -2.02 -9.21 0.66
C ALA A 205 -0.80 -10.12 0.45
N THR A 206 -0.41 -10.38 -0.80
CA THR A 206 0.80 -11.14 -1.16
C THR A 206 2.06 -10.45 -0.64
N ILE A 207 2.18 -9.13 -0.84
CA ILE A 207 3.33 -8.35 -0.37
C ILE A 207 3.39 -8.38 1.16
N GLN A 208 2.27 -8.15 1.85
CA GLN A 208 2.20 -8.16 3.31
C GLN A 208 2.58 -9.52 3.91
N THR A 209 2.19 -10.63 3.25
CA THR A 209 2.43 -11.98 3.78
C THR A 209 3.83 -12.49 3.47
N TYR A 210 4.30 -12.29 2.23
CA TYR A 210 5.53 -12.95 1.76
C TYR A 210 6.73 -12.02 1.64
N MET A 211 6.52 -10.71 1.61
CA MET A 211 7.57 -9.72 1.40
C MET A 211 7.36 -8.43 2.23
N PRO A 212 7.15 -8.55 3.56
CA PRO A 212 6.87 -7.39 4.42
C PRO A 212 8.00 -6.35 4.39
N GLU A 213 9.27 -6.79 4.24
CA GLU A 213 10.43 -5.89 4.16
C GLU A 213 10.41 -5.02 2.89
N VAL A 214 9.87 -5.54 1.78
CA VAL A 214 9.70 -4.76 0.55
C VAL A 214 8.66 -3.65 0.76
N TRP A 215 7.59 -3.95 1.49
CA TRP A 215 6.57 -2.96 1.83
C TRP A 215 7.10 -1.91 2.80
N ARG A 216 7.85 -2.35 3.83
CA ARG A 216 8.50 -1.45 4.79
C ARG A 216 9.48 -0.51 4.09
N HIS A 217 10.34 -1.04 3.21
CA HIS A 217 11.24 -0.20 2.42
C HIS A 217 10.49 0.81 1.55
N PHE A 218 9.40 0.39 0.90
CA PHE A 218 8.55 1.27 0.10
C PHE A 218 7.89 2.37 0.95
N TYR A 219 7.50 2.07 2.18
CA TYR A 219 6.94 3.06 3.09
C TYR A 219 7.93 4.19 3.43
N PHE A 220 9.21 3.88 3.59
CA PHE A 220 10.23 4.88 3.84
C PHE A 220 10.77 5.54 2.55
N HIS A 221 10.74 4.86 1.42
CA HIS A 221 11.25 5.34 0.13
C HIS A 221 10.20 5.12 -0.98
N PRO A 222 9.07 5.83 -0.90
CA PRO A 222 7.98 5.63 -1.84
C PRO A 222 8.35 6.14 -3.24
N THR A 223 7.79 5.49 -4.25
CA THR A 223 7.89 5.90 -5.64
C THR A 223 6.62 5.54 -6.39
N LEU A 224 6.20 6.38 -7.32
CA LEU A 224 5.08 6.10 -8.22
C LEU A 224 5.51 5.30 -9.46
N ASN A 225 6.82 5.08 -9.64
CA ASN A 225 7.34 4.36 -10.80
C ASN A 225 7.30 2.83 -10.57
N PRO A 226 6.43 2.08 -11.25
CA PRO A 226 6.32 0.62 -11.07
C PRO A 226 7.57 -0.14 -11.55
N PHE A 227 8.43 0.48 -12.35
CA PHE A 227 9.65 -0.15 -12.87
C PHE A 227 10.87 0.04 -11.95
N ALA A 228 10.78 0.94 -10.96
CA ALA A 228 11.85 1.24 -10.02
C ALA A 228 11.82 0.36 -8.75
N VAL A 229 10.86 -0.54 -8.64
CA VAL A 229 10.62 -1.38 -7.45
C VAL A 229 10.68 -2.87 -7.80
N PRO A 230 10.77 -3.77 -6.80
CA PRO A 230 10.70 -5.21 -7.03
C PRO A 230 9.41 -5.61 -7.78
N LYS A 231 9.50 -6.63 -8.64
CA LYS A 231 8.45 -6.99 -9.60
C LYS A 231 7.04 -7.06 -9.02
N VAL A 232 6.87 -7.71 -7.86
CA VAL A 232 5.52 -7.89 -7.26
C VAL A 232 4.94 -6.55 -6.81
N LEU A 233 5.76 -5.70 -6.18
CA LEU A 233 5.38 -4.34 -5.83
C LEU A 233 5.13 -3.49 -7.10
N GLY A 234 5.92 -3.69 -8.16
CA GLY A 234 5.71 -3.05 -9.46
C GLY A 234 4.36 -3.40 -10.08
N PHE A 235 3.95 -4.67 -10.04
CA PHE A 235 2.61 -5.09 -10.49
C PHE A 235 1.50 -4.48 -9.62
N PHE A 236 1.70 -4.40 -8.29
CA PHE A 236 0.77 -3.70 -7.41
C PHE A 236 0.63 -2.22 -7.80
N LEU A 237 1.72 -1.49 -7.98
CA LEU A 237 1.69 -0.08 -8.40
C LEU A 237 1.05 0.09 -9.78
N ALA A 238 1.36 -0.79 -10.74
CA ALA A 238 0.73 -0.77 -12.06
C ALA A 238 -0.78 -1.01 -11.96
N SER A 239 -1.24 -1.90 -11.07
CA SER A 239 -2.67 -2.12 -10.83
C SER A 239 -3.35 -0.89 -10.21
N VAL A 240 -2.67 -0.16 -9.31
CA VAL A 240 -3.17 1.10 -8.74
C VAL A 240 -3.33 2.17 -9.84
N TRP A 241 -2.35 2.31 -10.74
CA TRP A 241 -2.48 3.21 -11.90
C TRP A 241 -3.64 2.81 -12.81
N ALA A 242 -3.81 1.51 -13.07
CA ALA A 242 -4.94 1.01 -13.87
C ALA A 242 -6.29 1.30 -13.19
N ILE A 243 -6.39 1.16 -11.86
CA ILE A 243 -7.60 1.51 -11.08
C ILE A 243 -7.93 2.99 -11.26
N LEU A 244 -6.95 3.90 -11.16
CA LEU A 244 -7.18 5.34 -11.35
C LEU A 244 -7.70 5.65 -12.75
N ILE A 245 -7.09 5.08 -13.78
CA ILE A 245 -7.51 5.28 -15.18
C ILE A 245 -8.92 4.73 -15.40
N LEU A 246 -9.22 3.52 -14.92
CA LEU A 246 -10.53 2.90 -15.05
C LEU A 246 -11.61 3.63 -14.25
N ALA A 247 -11.26 4.16 -13.07
CA ALA A 247 -12.19 4.96 -12.27
C ALA A 247 -12.60 6.24 -13.01
N ILE A 248 -11.64 6.95 -13.61
CA ILE A 248 -11.92 8.15 -14.42
C ILE A 248 -12.79 7.76 -15.62
N ALA A 249 -12.46 6.67 -16.32
CA ALA A 249 -13.26 6.19 -17.46
C ALA A 249 -14.68 5.80 -17.03
N CYS A 250 -14.87 5.18 -15.86
CA CYS A 250 -16.19 4.89 -15.31
C CYS A 250 -17.01 6.16 -15.04
N VAL A 251 -16.39 7.18 -14.44
CA VAL A 251 -17.06 8.46 -14.16
C VAL A 251 -17.49 9.15 -15.44
N ASP A 252 -16.64 9.18 -16.46
CA ASP A 252 -16.95 9.77 -17.76
C ASP A 252 -18.10 9.01 -18.46
N GLU A 253 -18.06 7.70 -18.47
CA GLU A 253 -19.11 6.86 -19.06
C GLU A 253 -20.45 7.04 -18.35
N VAL A 254 -20.44 7.09 -17.01
CA VAL A 254 -21.65 7.30 -16.20
C VAL A 254 -22.23 8.68 -16.47
N LYS A 255 -21.41 9.72 -16.53
CA LYS A 255 -21.82 11.09 -16.83
C LYS A 255 -22.50 11.20 -18.21
N ASN A 256 -22.03 10.44 -19.19
CA ASN A 256 -22.52 10.50 -20.55
C ASN A 256 -23.81 9.66 -20.76
N ARG A 257 -24.11 8.70 -19.88
CA ARG A 257 -25.23 7.75 -20.06
C ARG A 257 -26.36 7.88 -19.04
N LEU A 258 -26.09 8.42 -17.88
CA LEU A 258 -27.06 8.50 -16.77
C LEU A 258 -27.33 9.94 -16.35
N THR A 259 -28.51 10.17 -15.79
CA THR A 259 -28.81 11.43 -15.11
C THR A 259 -27.95 11.58 -13.86
N LEU A 260 -27.74 12.82 -13.39
CA LEU A 260 -26.86 13.10 -12.24
C LEU A 260 -27.23 12.26 -10.99
N GLY A 261 -28.53 12.13 -10.70
CA GLY A 261 -29.01 11.35 -9.55
C GLY A 261 -28.74 9.84 -9.69
N GLU A 262 -29.05 9.29 -10.87
CA GLU A 262 -28.78 7.87 -11.17
C GLU A 262 -27.29 7.58 -11.24
N GLY A 263 -26.50 8.51 -11.79
CA GLY A 263 -25.05 8.40 -11.87
C GLY A 263 -24.38 8.35 -10.50
N ILE A 264 -24.77 9.22 -9.57
CA ILE A 264 -24.27 9.20 -8.18
C ILE A 264 -24.63 7.87 -7.50
N LEU A 265 -25.87 7.41 -7.67
CA LEU A 265 -26.31 6.15 -7.07
C LEU A 265 -25.56 4.95 -7.66
N TYR A 266 -25.32 4.95 -8.96
CA TYR A 266 -24.55 3.91 -9.65
C TYR A 266 -23.10 3.89 -9.20
N LEU A 267 -22.40 5.04 -9.17
CA LEU A 267 -21.02 5.15 -8.72
C LEU A 267 -20.87 4.76 -7.24
N GLY A 268 -21.86 5.14 -6.40
CA GLY A 268 -21.90 4.69 -4.99
C GLY A 268 -22.01 3.17 -4.86
N GLY A 269 -22.88 2.55 -5.67
CA GLY A 269 -23.01 1.08 -5.74
C GLY A 269 -21.74 0.39 -6.24
N LEU A 270 -21.13 0.93 -7.30
CA LEU A 270 -19.86 0.43 -7.85
C LEU A 270 -18.73 0.53 -6.83
N MET A 271 -18.63 1.66 -6.11
CA MET A 271 -17.65 1.85 -5.06
C MET A 271 -17.86 0.85 -3.90
N GLY A 272 -19.13 0.60 -3.52
CA GLY A 272 -19.46 -0.43 -2.54
C GLY A 272 -19.05 -1.84 -2.98
N MET A 273 -19.22 -2.18 -4.26
CA MET A 273 -18.75 -3.46 -4.82
C MET A 273 -17.21 -3.55 -4.81
N CYS A 274 -16.52 -2.50 -5.21
CA CYS A 274 -15.05 -2.44 -5.12
C CYS A 274 -14.57 -2.62 -3.68
N ALA A 275 -15.25 -2.02 -2.69
CA ALA A 275 -14.90 -2.16 -1.28
C ALA A 275 -15.12 -3.59 -0.77
N LEU A 276 -16.23 -4.24 -1.15
CA LEU A 276 -16.50 -5.64 -0.83
C LEU A 276 -15.43 -6.57 -1.42
N ASP A 277 -15.14 -6.41 -2.70
CA ASP A 277 -14.15 -7.22 -3.40
C ASP A 277 -12.74 -7.02 -2.81
N TYR A 278 -12.39 -5.79 -2.47
CA TYR A 278 -11.13 -5.50 -1.78
C TYR A 278 -11.02 -6.30 -0.47
N ILE A 279 -12.06 -6.30 0.37
CA ILE A 279 -12.06 -7.04 1.64
C ILE A 279 -11.96 -8.55 1.38
N ILE A 280 -12.79 -9.08 0.47
CA ILE A 280 -12.83 -10.51 0.17
C ILE A 280 -11.46 -11.00 -0.31
N PHE A 281 -10.87 -10.31 -1.31
CA PHE A 281 -9.61 -10.73 -1.90
C PHE A 281 -8.40 -10.44 -1.01
N SER A 282 -8.42 -9.38 -0.21
CA SER A 282 -7.38 -9.10 0.78
C SER A 282 -7.34 -10.23 1.85
N ILE A 283 -8.49 -10.59 2.41
CA ILE A 283 -8.54 -11.62 3.46
C ILE A 283 -8.30 -13.03 2.89
N SER A 284 -8.99 -13.39 1.80
CA SER A 284 -8.91 -14.76 1.24
C SER A 284 -7.51 -15.09 0.70
N THR A 285 -6.77 -14.10 0.22
CA THR A 285 -5.40 -14.28 -0.28
C THR A 285 -4.42 -14.62 0.85
N LEU A 286 -4.65 -14.15 2.08
CA LEU A 286 -3.85 -14.55 3.26
C LEU A 286 -3.87 -16.06 3.48
N TYR A 287 -4.95 -16.73 3.10
CA TYR A 287 -5.14 -18.18 3.22
C TYR A 287 -4.85 -18.95 1.93
N THR A 288 -4.20 -18.32 0.94
CA THR A 288 -3.91 -18.89 -0.41
C THR A 288 -5.15 -19.25 -1.25
N VAL A 289 -6.30 -19.45 -0.64
CA VAL A 289 -7.58 -19.73 -1.33
C VAL A 289 -7.99 -18.57 -2.25
N GLY A 290 -7.61 -17.35 -1.88
CA GLY A 290 -7.90 -16.14 -2.65
C GLY A 290 -7.39 -16.18 -4.09
N TYR A 291 -6.26 -16.82 -4.35
CA TYR A 291 -5.74 -16.95 -5.72
C TYR A 291 -6.66 -17.79 -6.61
N ILE A 292 -7.19 -18.89 -6.07
CA ILE A 292 -8.12 -19.78 -6.80
C ILE A 292 -9.43 -19.03 -7.07
N ILE A 293 -9.96 -18.33 -6.04
CA ILE A 293 -11.17 -17.52 -6.15
C ILE A 293 -10.97 -16.39 -7.18
N LEU A 294 -9.79 -15.73 -7.18
CA LEU A 294 -9.46 -14.66 -8.12
C LEU A 294 -9.50 -15.15 -9.57
N VAL A 295 -8.86 -16.28 -9.85
CA VAL A 295 -8.87 -16.88 -11.20
C VAL A 295 -10.29 -17.25 -11.64
N ALA A 296 -11.07 -17.85 -10.74
CA ALA A 296 -12.47 -18.21 -11.02
C ALA A 296 -13.33 -16.96 -11.26
N TYR A 297 -13.10 -15.89 -10.50
CA TYR A 297 -13.81 -14.62 -10.63
C TYR A 297 -13.50 -13.93 -11.95
N PHE A 298 -12.23 -13.86 -12.35
CA PHE A 298 -11.83 -13.34 -13.66
C PHE A 298 -12.46 -14.14 -14.81
N TRP A 299 -12.41 -15.47 -14.71
CA TRP A 299 -13.04 -16.33 -15.71
C TRP A 299 -14.53 -16.10 -15.83
N TYR A 300 -15.24 -16.01 -14.69
CA TYR A 300 -16.67 -15.73 -14.65
C TYR A 300 -17.00 -14.37 -15.26
N ALA A 301 -16.30 -13.31 -14.87
CA ALA A 301 -16.52 -11.94 -15.35
C ALA A 301 -16.31 -11.84 -16.88
N ILE A 302 -15.21 -12.43 -17.37
CA ILE A 302 -14.91 -12.45 -18.81
C ILE A 302 -15.98 -13.24 -19.58
N ARG A 303 -16.40 -14.39 -19.06
CA ARG A 303 -17.47 -15.19 -19.68
C ARG A 303 -18.80 -14.44 -19.70
N ALA A 304 -19.17 -13.77 -18.62
CA ALA A 304 -20.38 -12.96 -18.52
C ALA A 304 -20.35 -11.81 -19.54
N TYR A 305 -19.22 -11.12 -19.67
CA TYR A 305 -19.04 -10.04 -20.63
C TYR A 305 -19.14 -10.53 -22.08
N LEU A 306 -18.49 -11.64 -22.41
CA LEU A 306 -18.53 -12.22 -23.76
C LEU A 306 -19.93 -12.71 -24.14
N LYS A 307 -20.69 -13.30 -23.19
CA LYS A 307 -22.06 -13.77 -23.42
C LYS A 307 -23.01 -12.60 -23.69
N ARG A 308 -22.78 -11.44 -23.07
CA ARG A 308 -23.60 -10.25 -23.28
C ARG A 308 -23.46 -9.66 -24.68
N ASN A 309 -22.24 -9.69 -25.23
CA ASN A 309 -21.92 -9.14 -26.55
C ASN A 309 -22.13 -10.15 -27.70
N SER A 310 -22.68 -11.30 -27.40
CA SER A 310 -23.05 -12.32 -28.35
C SER A 310 -24.52 -12.38 -28.62
#